data_e05b0980c7a4aabadc22795572103917
#
_entry.id   e05b0980c7a4aabadc22795572103917
#
_cell.length_a   1.000
_cell.length_b   1.000
_cell.length_c   1.000
_cell.angle_alpha   90.00
_cell.angle_beta   90.00
_cell.angle_gamma   90.00
#
_symmetry.space_group_name_H-M   'P 1'
#
loop_
_entity.id
_entity.type
_entity.pdbx_description
1 polymer ?
#
loop_
_entity_poly.entity_id
_entity_poly.type
_entity_poly.pdbx_seq_one_letter_code
_entity_poly.pdbx_strand_id
1 'polypeptide(L)'
;MSFDLNLLKPVMADDGAVLNIVHPETEEVIEGMTITVLGQDSKIYRKLQLGKQQAALNRMSKGKKALDLDAEKLSEDSIDDLVKITIGWTGLSLDKKELEFTPENVRTVYTEWAWIKEQVQEFVGNRANFFRANG
;
A
#
# COMPACT_ATOMS: atom_id res chain seq x y z
N MET A 1 24.01 -27.67 -3.58
CA MET A 1 24.11 -26.40 -2.84
C MET A 1 22.72 -25.92 -2.40
N SER A 2 22.59 -25.58 -1.15
CA SER A 2 21.30 -25.15 -0.61
C SER A 2 21.43 -23.77 0.01
N PHE A 3 20.29 -23.08 0.08
CA PHE A 3 20.21 -21.75 0.68
C PHE A 3 19.36 -21.80 1.94
N ASP A 4 19.78 -21.05 2.95
CA ASP A 4 19.01 -20.93 4.19
C ASP A 4 17.81 -20.02 3.94
N LEU A 5 16.61 -20.56 4.05
CA LEU A 5 15.39 -19.82 3.83
C LEU A 5 15.20 -18.66 4.82
N ASN A 6 15.84 -18.74 5.98
CA ASN A 6 15.77 -17.61 6.93
C ASN A 6 16.44 -16.35 6.39
N LEU A 7 17.39 -16.50 5.46
CA LEU A 7 18.05 -15.37 4.81
C LEU A 7 17.23 -14.81 3.63
N LEU A 8 16.19 -15.53 3.25
CA LEU A 8 15.38 -15.21 2.07
C LEU A 8 13.95 -14.74 2.44
N LYS A 9 13.78 -14.22 3.65
CA LYS A 9 12.49 -13.66 4.08
C LYS A 9 12.46 -12.15 3.88
N PRO A 10 11.30 -11.60 3.46
CA PRO A 10 11.13 -10.15 3.39
C PRO A 10 10.91 -9.59 4.79
N VAL A 11 12.00 -9.42 5.53
CA VAL A 11 11.97 -9.06 6.96
C VAL A 11 11.32 -7.70 7.25
N MET A 12 11.32 -6.80 6.27
CA MET A 12 10.70 -5.48 6.44
C MET A 12 9.20 -5.46 6.14
N ALA A 13 8.62 -6.59 5.72
CA ALA A 13 7.20 -6.61 5.36
C ALA A 13 6.28 -6.23 6.53
N ASP A 14 6.55 -6.76 7.73
CA ASP A 14 5.78 -6.44 8.93
C ASP A 14 6.22 -5.15 9.61
N ASP A 15 7.49 -4.80 9.51
CA ASP A 15 8.04 -3.58 10.13
C ASP A 15 7.81 -2.33 9.30
N GLY A 16 7.62 -2.50 8.01
CA GLY A 16 7.43 -1.40 7.09
C GLY A 16 8.72 -0.99 6.38
N ALA A 17 8.57 -0.54 5.16
CA ALA A 17 9.67 0.00 4.37
C ALA A 17 9.33 1.41 3.91
N VAL A 18 10.34 2.27 3.81
CA VAL A 18 10.18 3.67 3.45
C VAL A 18 10.27 3.86 1.95
N LEU A 19 9.24 4.46 1.38
CA LEU A 19 9.21 4.83 -0.04
C LEU A 19 9.52 6.32 -0.17
N ASN A 20 10.51 6.66 -0.98
CA ASN A 20 10.76 8.05 -1.35
C ASN A 20 9.90 8.38 -2.55
N ILE A 21 9.07 9.43 -2.42
CA ILE A 21 8.14 9.81 -3.49
C ILE A 21 8.89 10.51 -4.61
N VAL A 22 8.57 10.14 -5.84
CA VAL A 22 9.19 10.67 -7.06
C VAL A 22 8.20 11.60 -7.76
N HIS A 23 8.67 12.75 -8.22
CA HIS A 23 7.84 13.68 -8.96
C HIS A 23 7.43 13.04 -10.30
N PRO A 24 6.12 13.04 -10.64
CA PRO A 24 5.65 12.31 -11.81
C PRO A 24 6.11 12.88 -13.15
N GLU A 25 6.48 14.14 -13.19
CA GLU A 25 6.93 14.80 -14.41
C GLU A 25 8.45 14.71 -14.59
N THR A 26 9.21 15.01 -13.53
CA THR A 26 10.67 15.06 -13.61
C THR A 26 11.34 13.73 -13.32
N GLU A 27 10.62 12.80 -12.71
CA GLU A 27 11.12 11.51 -12.25
C GLU A 27 12.24 11.63 -11.21
N GLU A 28 12.35 12.78 -10.58
CA GLU A 28 13.32 13.00 -9.51
C GLU A 28 12.67 12.82 -8.14
N VAL A 29 13.45 12.28 -7.20
CA VAL A 29 12.99 12.11 -5.82
C VAL A 29 12.65 13.47 -5.21
N ILE A 30 11.48 13.58 -4.59
CA ILE A 30 11.09 14.77 -3.84
C ILE A 30 11.69 14.61 -2.45
N GLU A 31 12.78 15.34 -2.18
CA GLU A 31 13.51 15.23 -0.93
C GLU A 31 12.63 15.47 0.28
N GLY A 32 12.74 14.56 1.25
CA GLY A 32 12.00 14.69 2.50
C GLY A 32 10.57 14.17 2.46
N MET A 33 10.06 13.84 1.28
CA MET A 33 8.70 13.33 1.14
C MET A 33 8.73 11.81 1.08
N THR A 34 8.30 11.17 2.16
CA THR A 34 8.33 9.70 2.27
C THR A 34 7.02 9.15 2.78
N ILE A 35 6.74 7.91 2.40
CA ILE A 35 5.60 7.15 2.93
C ILE A 35 6.13 5.79 3.37
N THR A 36 5.78 5.35 4.56
CA THR A 36 6.19 4.05 5.11
C THR A 36 5.01 3.09 5.03
N VAL A 37 5.25 1.94 4.42
CA VAL A 37 4.18 0.95 4.17
C VAL A 37 4.63 -0.45 4.55
N LEU A 38 3.64 -1.30 4.85
CA LEU A 38 3.85 -2.72 5.09
C LEU A 38 3.88 -3.46 3.75
N GLY A 39 4.58 -4.59 3.71
CA GLY A 39 4.70 -5.38 2.50
C GLY A 39 3.58 -6.37 2.31
N GLN A 40 3.49 -6.94 1.10
CA GLN A 40 2.48 -7.95 0.79
C GLN A 40 2.66 -9.25 1.56
N ASP A 41 3.83 -9.48 2.14
CA ASP A 41 4.08 -10.65 2.98
C ASP A 41 3.85 -10.37 4.46
N SER A 42 3.40 -9.15 4.80
CA SER A 42 3.05 -8.80 6.18
C SER A 42 1.80 -9.53 6.63
N LYS A 43 1.68 -9.71 7.94
CA LYS A 43 0.49 -10.35 8.52
C LYS A 43 -0.78 -9.57 8.22
N ILE A 44 -0.69 -8.25 8.27
CA ILE A 44 -1.84 -7.38 7.99
C ILE A 44 -2.28 -7.52 6.54
N TYR A 45 -1.35 -7.47 5.59
CA TYR A 45 -1.67 -7.59 4.18
C TYR A 45 -2.29 -8.97 3.87
N ARG A 46 -1.71 -10.04 4.44
CA ARG A 46 -2.25 -11.39 4.26
C ARG A 46 -3.67 -11.51 4.77
N LYS A 47 -3.95 -10.89 5.91
CA LYS A 47 -5.30 -10.86 6.47
C LYS A 47 -6.28 -10.16 5.55
N LEU A 48 -5.86 -9.04 4.94
CA LEU A 48 -6.69 -8.32 3.98
C LEU A 48 -6.99 -9.19 2.75
N GLN A 49 -6.01 -9.93 2.26
CA GLN A 49 -6.19 -10.81 1.11
C GLN A 49 -7.14 -11.97 1.42
N LEU A 50 -7.01 -12.56 2.60
CA LEU A 50 -7.92 -13.62 3.04
C LEU A 50 -9.35 -13.11 3.13
N GLY A 51 -9.53 -11.90 3.66
CA GLY A 51 -10.84 -11.27 3.74
C GLY A 51 -11.47 -11.05 2.37
N LYS A 52 -10.66 -10.65 1.39
CA LYS A 52 -11.13 -10.48 0.01
C LYS A 52 -11.54 -11.80 -0.63
N GLN A 53 -10.75 -12.85 -0.41
CA GLN A 53 -11.07 -14.19 -0.93
C GLN A 53 -12.38 -14.69 -0.32
N GLN A 54 -12.56 -14.50 0.98
CA GLN A 54 -13.77 -14.89 1.67
C GLN A 54 -14.99 -14.15 1.13
N ALA A 55 -14.85 -12.84 0.94
CA ALA A 55 -15.92 -12.02 0.38
C ALA A 55 -16.28 -12.45 -1.04
N ALA A 56 -15.27 -12.78 -1.86
CA ALA A 56 -15.50 -13.26 -3.22
C ALA A 56 -16.26 -14.59 -3.23
N LEU A 57 -15.88 -15.52 -2.35
CA LEU A 57 -16.57 -16.80 -2.22
C LEU A 57 -18.03 -16.60 -1.78
N ASN A 58 -18.26 -15.70 -0.84
CA ASN A 58 -19.62 -15.40 -0.38
C ASN A 58 -20.48 -14.80 -1.50
N ARG A 59 -19.89 -13.93 -2.33
CA ARG A 59 -20.59 -13.36 -3.49
C ARG A 59 -20.95 -14.41 -4.51
N MET A 60 -20.04 -15.33 -4.78
CA MET A 60 -20.29 -16.42 -5.73
C MET A 60 -21.44 -17.32 -5.27
N SER A 61 -21.56 -17.55 -3.96
CA SER A 61 -22.63 -18.38 -3.41
C SER A 61 -23.98 -17.68 -3.41
N LYS A 62 -24.00 -16.33 -3.49
CA LYS A 62 -25.24 -15.54 -3.46
C LYS A 62 -25.83 -15.23 -4.83
N GLY A 63 -25.14 -15.57 -5.92
CA GLY A 63 -25.64 -15.43 -7.26
C GLY A 63 -25.06 -14.28 -8.07
N LYS A 64 -25.58 -14.13 -9.29
CA LYS A 64 -25.00 -13.24 -10.31
C LYS A 64 -24.94 -11.76 -9.95
N LYS A 65 -25.93 -11.24 -9.24
CA LYS A 65 -25.98 -9.82 -8.89
C LYS A 65 -24.85 -9.41 -7.98
N ALA A 66 -24.35 -10.34 -7.19
CA ALA A 66 -23.26 -10.06 -6.26
C ALA A 66 -21.89 -10.00 -6.96
N LEU A 67 -21.81 -10.43 -8.21
CA LEU A 67 -20.59 -10.36 -9.01
C LEU A 67 -20.45 -9.04 -9.77
N ASP A 68 -21.52 -8.26 -9.80
CA ASP A 68 -21.55 -6.97 -10.50
C ASP A 68 -20.92 -5.89 -9.63
N LEU A 69 -19.59 -5.82 -9.65
CA LEU A 69 -18.84 -4.79 -8.95
C LEU A 69 -18.60 -3.65 -9.92
N ASP A 70 -19.03 -2.43 -9.57
CA ASP A 70 -18.66 -1.30 -10.41
C ASP A 70 -17.17 -0.93 -10.16
N ALA A 71 -16.56 -0.26 -11.15
CA ALA A 71 -15.16 0.10 -11.10
C ALA A 71 -14.85 1.07 -9.94
N GLU A 72 -15.80 1.92 -9.60
CA GLU A 72 -15.67 2.89 -8.52
C GLU A 72 -15.51 2.19 -7.16
N LYS A 73 -16.33 1.17 -6.90
CA LYS A 73 -16.23 0.42 -5.66
C LYS A 73 -14.91 -0.35 -5.54
N LEU A 74 -14.45 -0.93 -6.65
CA LEU A 74 -13.16 -1.62 -6.68
C LEU A 74 -12.01 -0.66 -6.38
N SER A 75 -12.10 0.56 -6.90
CA SER A 75 -11.11 1.61 -6.63
C SER A 75 -11.11 2.00 -5.16
N GLU A 76 -12.29 2.17 -4.55
CA GLU A 76 -12.41 2.49 -3.13
C GLU A 76 -11.84 1.39 -2.25
N ASP A 77 -12.12 0.12 -2.57
CA ASP A 77 -11.60 -1.03 -1.82
C ASP A 77 -10.08 -1.09 -1.90
N SER A 78 -9.52 -0.76 -3.06
CA SER A 78 -8.08 -0.72 -3.27
C SER A 78 -7.42 0.36 -2.41
N ILE A 79 -8.04 1.53 -2.34
CA ILE A 79 -7.56 2.63 -1.49
C ILE A 79 -7.66 2.23 -0.02
N ASP A 80 -8.76 1.61 0.39
CA ASP A 80 -8.95 1.14 1.77
C ASP A 80 -7.82 0.22 2.22
N ASP A 81 -7.44 -0.72 1.35
CA ASP A 81 -6.37 -1.66 1.65
C ASP A 81 -5.03 -0.94 1.80
N LEU A 82 -4.74 0.01 0.92
CA LEU A 82 -3.51 0.80 1.01
C LEU A 82 -3.46 1.64 2.28
N VAL A 83 -4.59 2.22 2.68
CA VAL A 83 -4.67 2.98 3.93
C VAL A 83 -4.28 2.10 5.12
N LYS A 84 -4.78 0.86 5.14
CA LYS A 84 -4.52 -0.07 6.24
C LYS A 84 -3.06 -0.50 6.35
N ILE A 85 -2.33 -0.53 5.25
CA ILE A 85 -0.91 -0.92 5.26
C ILE A 85 0.04 0.28 5.29
N THR A 86 -0.47 1.50 5.24
CA THR A 86 0.35 2.71 5.34
C THR A 86 0.49 3.06 6.82
N ILE A 87 1.72 3.09 7.34
CA ILE A 87 1.96 3.26 8.78
C ILE A 87 2.63 4.57 9.16
N GLY A 88 3.02 5.38 8.20
CA GLY A 88 3.62 6.68 8.50
C GLY A 88 3.98 7.43 7.23
N TRP A 89 4.26 8.70 7.38
CA TRP A 89 4.80 9.52 6.29
C TRP A 89 5.55 10.73 6.84
N THR A 90 6.35 11.36 5.97
CA THR A 90 7.02 12.62 6.27
C THR A 90 6.94 13.55 5.08
N GLY A 91 7.00 14.84 5.33
CA GLY A 91 7.14 15.84 4.28
C GLY A 91 5.91 16.10 3.43
N LEU A 92 4.72 15.67 3.86
CA LEU A 92 3.49 15.98 3.17
C LEU A 92 2.84 17.20 3.83
N SER A 93 2.53 18.20 3.02
CA SER A 93 1.84 19.40 3.52
C SER A 93 0.74 19.79 2.55
N LEU A 94 -0.27 20.48 3.07
CA LEU A 94 -1.40 20.99 2.30
C LEU A 94 -1.65 22.42 2.74
N ASP A 95 -1.73 23.35 1.77
CA ASP A 95 -1.91 24.76 2.04
C ASP A 95 -0.87 25.30 3.02
N LYS A 96 0.39 24.88 2.85
CA LYS A 96 1.54 25.28 3.65
C LYS A 96 1.53 24.78 5.09
N LYS A 97 0.62 23.88 5.43
CA LYS A 97 0.56 23.25 6.75
C LYS A 97 0.91 21.78 6.62
N GLU A 98 1.73 21.30 7.54
CA GLU A 98 2.07 19.89 7.59
C GLU A 98 0.80 19.06 7.74
N LEU A 99 0.67 18.04 6.88
CA LEU A 99 -0.50 17.16 6.89
C LEU A 99 -0.30 16.07 7.92
N GLU A 100 -1.17 16.06 8.93
CA GLU A 100 -1.10 15.05 9.99
C GLU A 100 -1.38 13.65 9.44
N PHE A 101 -0.63 12.68 9.93
CA PHE A 101 -0.82 11.30 9.54
C PHE A 101 -2.03 10.71 10.25
N THR A 102 -3.16 10.63 9.54
CA THR A 102 -4.40 10.01 10.01
C THR A 102 -4.96 9.17 8.88
N PRO A 103 -5.78 8.14 9.20
CA PRO A 103 -6.40 7.33 8.14
C PRO A 103 -7.20 8.17 7.14
N GLU A 104 -7.90 9.20 7.62
CA GLU A 104 -8.68 10.08 6.76
C GLU A 104 -7.79 10.86 5.80
N ASN A 105 -6.67 11.37 6.30
CA ASN A 105 -5.73 12.12 5.46
C ASN A 105 -5.01 11.22 4.47
N VAL A 106 -4.66 9.99 4.88
CA VAL A 106 -4.05 9.01 3.98
C VAL A 106 -5.01 8.70 2.83
N ARG A 107 -6.27 8.49 3.14
CA ARG A 107 -7.31 8.25 2.13
C ARG A 107 -7.43 9.42 1.18
N THR A 108 -7.44 10.65 1.71
CA THR A 108 -7.53 11.86 0.91
C THR A 108 -6.35 11.97 -0.06
N VAL A 109 -5.14 11.72 0.42
CA VAL A 109 -3.94 11.77 -0.43
C VAL A 109 -4.04 10.75 -1.56
N TYR A 110 -4.41 9.52 -1.26
CA TYR A 110 -4.50 8.48 -2.29
C TYR A 110 -5.64 8.71 -3.28
N THR A 111 -6.70 9.38 -2.84
CA THR A 111 -7.84 9.70 -3.71
C THR A 111 -7.52 10.89 -4.62
N GLU A 112 -6.99 11.97 -4.06
CA GLU A 112 -6.76 13.22 -4.80
C GLU A 112 -5.45 13.21 -5.59
N TRP A 113 -4.44 12.47 -5.12
CA TRP A 113 -3.15 12.38 -5.79
C TRP A 113 -2.91 10.94 -6.23
N ALA A 114 -3.63 10.53 -7.27
CA ALA A 114 -3.60 9.15 -7.76
C ALA A 114 -2.18 8.68 -8.12
N TRP A 115 -1.32 9.60 -8.58
CA TRP A 115 0.06 9.24 -8.94
C TRP A 115 0.88 8.84 -7.71
N ILE A 116 0.56 9.37 -6.52
CA ILE A 116 1.18 8.93 -5.26
C ILE A 116 0.69 7.52 -4.93
N LYS A 117 -0.61 7.30 -5.03
CA LYS A 117 -1.21 5.98 -4.80
C LYS A 117 -0.55 4.92 -5.70
N GLU A 118 -0.36 5.24 -6.98
CA GLU A 118 0.26 4.32 -7.92
C GLU A 118 1.69 3.96 -7.53
N GLN A 119 2.47 4.92 -7.07
CA GLN A 119 3.82 4.65 -6.61
C GLN A 119 3.83 3.74 -5.39
N VAL A 120 2.89 3.95 -4.47
CA VAL A 120 2.75 3.10 -3.28
C VAL A 120 2.37 1.68 -3.68
N GLN A 121 1.41 1.52 -4.60
CA GLN A 121 0.99 0.20 -5.08
C GLN A 121 2.15 -0.55 -5.73
N GLU A 122 2.91 0.13 -6.58
CA GLU A 122 4.06 -0.47 -7.24
C GLU A 122 5.14 -0.87 -6.24
N PHE A 123 5.41 0.00 -5.26
CA PHE A 123 6.39 -0.27 -4.22
C PHE A 123 6.01 -1.51 -3.40
N VAL A 124 4.75 -1.58 -2.96
CA VAL A 124 4.23 -2.72 -2.19
C VAL A 124 4.29 -4.01 -3.00
N GLY A 125 4.03 -3.91 -4.30
CA GLY A 125 4.04 -5.07 -5.21
C GLY A 125 5.42 -5.63 -5.48
N ASN A 126 6.48 -4.92 -5.09
CA ASN A 126 7.85 -5.38 -5.30
C ASN A 126 8.45 -5.86 -3.98
N ARG A 127 8.48 -7.17 -3.79
CA ARG A 127 9.01 -7.78 -2.55
C ARG A 127 10.44 -7.39 -2.23
N ALA A 128 11.25 -7.07 -3.25
CA ALA A 128 12.63 -6.68 -3.04
C ALA A 128 12.77 -5.48 -2.11
N ASN A 129 11.77 -4.60 -2.08
CA ASN A 129 11.77 -3.43 -1.22
C ASN A 129 11.69 -3.75 0.27
N PHE A 130 11.36 -5.00 0.61
CA PHE A 130 11.10 -5.40 1.99
C PHE A 130 12.10 -6.42 2.53
N PHE A 131 13.15 -6.72 1.79
CA PHE A 131 14.14 -7.72 2.21
C PHE A 131 15.22 -7.16 3.12
N ARG A 132 15.52 -5.86 3.03
CA ARG A 132 16.60 -5.25 3.81
C ARG A 132 16.09 -4.10 4.66
N ALA A 133 16.64 -4.01 5.88
CA ALA A 133 16.29 -2.95 6.81
C ALA A 133 16.68 -1.57 6.30
N ASN A 134 17.75 -1.49 5.50
CA ASN A 134 18.23 -0.21 4.96
C ASN A 134 18.56 -0.39 3.50
N GLY A 135 17.64 -0.03 2.70
CA GLY A 135 17.63 -0.08 1.27
C GLY A 135 18.90 -0.26 0.52
#